data_d921fa3c35130cae7d64d0d95cfe4b07
#
_entry.id   d921fa3c35130cae7d64d0d95cfe4b07
#
_cell.length_a   1.000
_cell.length_b   1.000
_cell.length_c   1.000
_cell.angle_alpha   90.00
_cell.angle_beta   90.00
_cell.angle_gamma   90.00
#
_symmetry.space_group_name_H-M   'P 1'
#
loop_
_entity.id
_entity.type
_entity.pdbx_description
1 polymer ?
#
loop_
_entity_poly.entity_id
_entity_poly.type
_entity_poly.pdbx_seq_one_letter_code
_entity_poly.pdbx_strand_id
1 'polypeptide(L)'
;MRTAPRLGPLARLLSLTIAAAVPLAGQVRARDLGIVPGIFAPGPLNAITDVAGVRVGQVTIDAGDSVRTGITAVHPHAGNPFLERVPAAIHVGNGFGKLLGVTQVRELGELESPILLTCTLCVWRAADAMVGWMLEQPGMGSVQSLNAVVGETNDGGLNQIRSRSVTAEQVRAALEGAGTGPVAEGSVGAGRGTVAFGWKGGIGTSSRVLPASLGGWRVGVLVQSNFGGVLQVLGAPVGKELDRYAFRGQVEDSAGDGSIMIVVATDAPVLAPNLQRLAARAIMGLARTGSSAANGSGDYVIAFSTHPGMRRPARERRPPTAELQNDELSPLFQAVVEATEEAIYNSLTMATRVESRGGAVDPLPLDRLRVVLRKYGITR
;
A
#
# COMPACT_ATOMS: atom_id res chain seq x y z
N MET A 1 60.92 -38.86 -10.44
CA MET A 1 59.82 -38.30 -9.63
C MET A 1 59.24 -37.12 -10.39
N ARG A 2 58.05 -37.27 -10.93
CA ARG A 2 57.32 -36.22 -11.70
C ARG A 2 56.23 -35.64 -10.81
N THR A 3 56.30 -34.35 -10.55
CA THR A 3 55.30 -33.59 -9.79
C THR A 3 54.12 -33.20 -10.69
N ALA A 4 52.88 -33.54 -10.28
CA ALA A 4 51.66 -33.15 -10.96
C ALA A 4 51.21 -31.72 -10.53
N PRO A 5 50.56 -30.93 -11.42
CA PRO A 5 50.10 -29.62 -11.10
C PRO A 5 48.76 -29.65 -10.32
N ARG A 6 48.63 -28.81 -9.29
CA ARG A 6 47.40 -28.57 -8.52
C ARG A 6 46.47 -27.66 -9.31
N LEU A 7 45.26 -28.14 -9.60
CA LEU A 7 44.15 -27.34 -10.11
C LEU A 7 43.53 -26.52 -8.97
N GLY A 8 43.48 -25.20 -9.14
CA GLY A 8 42.79 -24.28 -8.22
C GLY A 8 41.26 -24.31 -8.39
N PRO A 9 40.47 -23.84 -7.38
CA PRO A 9 39.05 -23.89 -7.42
C PRO A 9 38.47 -22.87 -8.39
N LEU A 10 37.60 -23.32 -9.33
CA LEU A 10 36.76 -22.49 -10.17
C LEU A 10 35.70 -21.79 -9.29
N ALA A 11 35.78 -20.48 -9.20
CA ALA A 11 34.71 -19.65 -8.64
C ALA A 11 33.50 -19.64 -9.61
N ARG A 12 32.41 -20.29 -9.24
CA ARG A 12 31.11 -20.16 -9.95
C ARG A 12 30.51 -18.80 -9.61
N LEU A 13 30.57 -17.89 -10.58
CA LEU A 13 29.75 -16.67 -10.55
C LEU A 13 28.27 -17.07 -10.70
N LEU A 14 27.50 -16.95 -9.64
CA LEU A 14 26.05 -17.04 -9.67
C LEU A 14 25.52 -15.71 -10.24
N SER A 15 25.11 -15.71 -11.50
CA SER A 15 24.42 -14.58 -12.13
C SER A 15 23.00 -14.54 -11.57
N LEU A 16 22.72 -13.56 -10.70
CA LEU A 16 21.38 -13.28 -10.21
C LEU A 16 20.62 -12.57 -11.34
N THR A 17 19.85 -13.29 -12.13
CA THR A 17 18.91 -12.72 -13.10
C THR A 17 17.73 -12.15 -12.32
N ILE A 18 17.69 -10.82 -12.20
CA ILE A 18 16.49 -10.09 -11.78
C ILE A 18 15.48 -10.27 -12.92
N ALA A 19 14.53 -11.17 -12.75
CA ALA A 19 13.39 -11.29 -13.66
C ALA A 19 12.53 -10.03 -13.47
N ALA A 20 12.61 -9.08 -14.39
CA ALA A 20 11.64 -8.03 -14.53
C ALA A 20 10.29 -8.69 -14.81
N ALA A 21 9.28 -8.46 -13.95
CA ALA A 21 7.93 -8.94 -14.17
C ALA A 21 7.40 -8.31 -15.46
N VAL A 22 7.29 -9.11 -16.52
CA VAL A 22 6.65 -8.69 -17.77
C VAL A 22 5.17 -8.53 -17.47
N PRO A 23 4.55 -7.36 -17.70
CA PRO A 23 3.11 -7.19 -17.50
C PRO A 23 2.36 -8.17 -18.40
N LEU A 24 1.45 -8.95 -17.82
CA LEU A 24 0.53 -9.77 -18.57
C LEU A 24 -0.31 -8.87 -19.51
N ALA A 25 -0.62 -9.35 -20.70
CA ALA A 25 -1.45 -8.62 -21.64
C ALA A 25 -2.75 -8.12 -20.96
N GLY A 26 -2.90 -6.80 -20.83
CA GLY A 26 -4.04 -6.16 -20.15
C GLY A 26 -3.71 -5.35 -18.90
N GLN A 27 -2.50 -5.47 -18.31
CA GLN A 27 -2.07 -4.66 -17.18
C GLN A 27 -1.30 -3.42 -17.66
N VAL A 28 -1.81 -2.24 -17.36
CA VAL A 28 -1.21 -0.96 -17.80
C VAL A 28 -1.38 0.05 -16.67
N ARG A 29 -0.30 0.71 -16.25
CA ARG A 29 -0.40 1.75 -15.24
C ARG A 29 -1.18 2.98 -15.76
N ALA A 30 -1.81 3.70 -14.84
CA ALA A 30 -2.64 4.85 -15.17
C ALA A 30 -1.94 5.87 -16.08
N ARG A 31 -0.66 6.19 -15.82
CA ARG A 31 0.11 7.13 -16.65
C ARG A 31 0.34 6.63 -18.08
N ASP A 32 0.51 5.34 -18.28
CA ASP A 32 0.68 4.73 -19.60
C ASP A 32 -0.63 4.75 -20.41
N LEU A 33 -1.77 4.97 -19.72
CA LEU A 33 -3.07 5.24 -20.33
C LEU A 33 -3.32 6.74 -20.57
N GLY A 34 -2.36 7.62 -20.22
CA GLY A 34 -2.51 9.07 -20.28
C GLY A 34 -3.27 9.68 -19.09
N ILE A 35 -3.53 8.90 -18.03
CA ILE A 35 -4.17 9.39 -16.81
C ILE A 35 -3.07 9.96 -15.89
N VAL A 36 -2.98 11.29 -15.82
CA VAL A 36 -1.92 12.00 -15.11
C VAL A 36 -2.53 12.89 -14.02
N PRO A 37 -2.74 12.36 -12.79
CA PRO A 37 -3.29 13.15 -11.69
C PRO A 37 -2.28 14.19 -11.18
N GLY A 38 -2.75 15.42 -11.05
CA GLY A 38 -2.03 16.49 -10.38
C GLY A 38 -0.92 17.16 -11.20
N ILE A 39 -0.03 17.86 -10.47
CA ILE A 39 0.99 18.74 -11.04
C ILE A 39 2.42 18.31 -10.72
N PHE A 40 2.63 17.51 -9.67
CA PHE A 40 3.97 17.07 -9.29
C PHE A 40 4.41 15.82 -10.07
N ALA A 41 5.69 15.81 -10.43
CA ALA A 41 6.28 14.65 -11.11
C ALA A 41 6.38 13.44 -10.17
N PRO A 42 6.20 12.21 -10.69
CA PRO A 42 6.49 11.02 -9.91
C PRO A 42 8.00 10.83 -9.72
N GLY A 43 8.39 10.03 -8.74
CA GLY A 43 9.74 9.50 -8.63
C GLY A 43 10.04 8.43 -9.70
N PRO A 44 11.28 7.93 -9.74
CA PRO A 44 11.73 7.01 -10.79
C PRO A 44 10.91 5.71 -10.92
N LEU A 45 10.41 5.17 -9.81
CA LEU A 45 9.57 3.98 -9.77
C LEU A 45 8.07 4.31 -9.78
N ASN A 46 7.74 5.58 -9.52
CA ASN A 46 6.38 6.02 -9.23
C ASN A 46 5.70 5.09 -8.21
N ALA A 47 6.38 4.80 -7.12
CA ALA A 47 5.98 3.86 -6.08
C ALA A 47 6.33 4.40 -4.67
N ILE A 48 5.72 3.85 -3.63
CA ILE A 48 6.03 4.20 -2.24
C ILE A 48 7.52 4.02 -1.92
N THR A 49 8.18 3.10 -2.60
CA THR A 49 9.62 2.81 -2.48
C THR A 49 10.54 3.90 -3.06
N ASP A 50 10.01 4.91 -3.73
CA ASP A 50 10.78 6.12 -4.08
C ASP A 50 11.14 6.97 -2.84
N VAL A 51 10.42 6.77 -1.73
CA VAL A 51 10.79 7.37 -0.44
C VAL A 51 11.92 6.55 0.17
N ALA A 52 13.04 7.21 0.41
CA ALA A 52 14.27 6.56 0.85
C ALA A 52 14.07 5.72 2.13
N GLY A 53 14.51 4.47 2.09
CA GLY A 53 14.42 3.52 3.19
C GLY A 53 13.16 2.65 3.18
N VAL A 54 12.07 3.05 2.53
CA VAL A 54 10.85 2.26 2.44
C VAL A 54 11.09 0.98 1.65
N ARG A 55 10.60 -0.14 2.19
CA ARG A 55 10.67 -1.46 1.56
C ARG A 55 9.30 -2.11 1.56
N VAL A 56 8.97 -2.82 0.49
CA VAL A 56 7.68 -3.52 0.35
C VAL A 56 7.93 -4.99 0.02
N GLY A 57 7.24 -5.87 0.73
CA GLY A 57 7.22 -7.31 0.46
C GLY A 57 5.79 -7.83 0.34
N GLN A 58 5.60 -8.83 -0.51
CA GLN A 58 4.26 -9.31 -0.83
C GLN A 58 4.25 -10.84 -0.96
N VAL A 59 3.22 -11.48 -0.40
CA VAL A 59 2.92 -12.90 -0.58
C VAL A 59 1.48 -13.04 -1.02
N THR A 60 1.27 -13.55 -2.23
CA THR A 60 -0.05 -13.90 -2.76
C THR A 60 -0.38 -15.33 -2.35
N ILE A 61 -1.58 -15.57 -1.85
CA ILE A 61 -2.04 -16.86 -1.34
C ILE A 61 -3.23 -17.32 -2.18
N ASP A 62 -2.96 -18.29 -3.05
CA ASP A 62 -3.97 -19.03 -3.80
C ASP A 62 -3.93 -20.49 -3.32
N ALA A 63 -5.03 -20.99 -2.75
CA ALA A 63 -5.11 -22.39 -2.34
C ALA A 63 -6.47 -22.99 -2.69
N GLY A 64 -6.42 -24.14 -3.34
CA GLY A 64 -7.62 -24.79 -3.86
C GLY A 64 -8.43 -23.86 -4.77
N ASP A 65 -9.74 -24.04 -4.74
CA ASP A 65 -10.70 -23.28 -5.54
C ASP A 65 -11.28 -22.04 -4.81
N SER A 66 -10.94 -21.84 -3.53
CA SER A 66 -11.67 -20.92 -2.66
C SER A 66 -10.80 -19.89 -1.91
N VAL A 67 -9.49 -20.09 -1.80
CA VAL A 67 -8.61 -19.13 -1.10
C VAL A 67 -7.97 -18.20 -2.11
N ARG A 68 -8.26 -16.90 -1.99
CA ARG A 68 -7.72 -15.81 -2.82
C ARG A 68 -7.45 -14.61 -1.93
N THR A 69 -6.28 -14.57 -1.30
CA THR A 69 -5.89 -13.54 -0.33
C THR A 69 -4.38 -13.30 -0.37
N GLY A 70 -3.83 -12.60 0.60
CA GLY A 70 -2.40 -12.43 0.72
C GLY A 70 -1.99 -11.45 1.81
N ILE A 71 -0.70 -11.11 1.78
CA ILE A 71 -0.04 -10.23 2.72
C ILE A 71 0.77 -9.21 1.93
N THR A 72 0.72 -7.95 2.36
CA THR A 72 1.63 -6.90 1.92
C THR A 72 2.27 -6.28 3.15
N ALA A 73 3.59 -6.32 3.22
CA ALA A 73 4.40 -5.73 4.29
C ALA A 73 5.04 -4.43 3.81
N VAL A 74 4.99 -3.39 4.65
CA VAL A 74 5.68 -2.11 4.40
C VAL A 74 6.61 -1.84 5.58
N HIS A 75 7.92 -1.77 5.32
CA HIS A 75 8.91 -1.38 6.30
C HIS A 75 9.26 0.11 6.14
N PRO A 76 9.32 0.87 7.24
CA PRO A 76 9.69 2.29 7.16
C PRO A 76 11.17 2.51 6.86
N HIS A 77 12.03 1.55 7.16
CA HIS A 77 13.47 1.53 6.86
C HIS A 77 14.04 0.11 6.95
N ALA A 78 15.31 -0.05 6.58
CA ALA A 78 15.99 -1.36 6.55
C ALA A 78 16.37 -1.92 7.93
N GLY A 79 16.40 -1.06 8.97
CA GLY A 79 16.73 -1.45 10.35
C GLY A 79 15.52 -2.02 11.08
N ASN A 80 15.74 -2.37 12.37
CA ASN A 80 14.67 -2.79 13.27
C ASN A 80 13.84 -1.57 13.72
N PRO A 81 12.56 -1.45 13.31
CA PRO A 81 11.73 -0.28 13.64
C PRO A 81 11.40 -0.16 15.14
N PHE A 82 11.52 -1.23 15.92
CA PHE A 82 11.38 -1.15 17.37
C PHE A 82 12.57 -0.45 18.03
N LEU A 83 13.76 -0.71 17.55
CA LEU A 83 14.99 -0.10 18.08
C LEU A 83 15.22 1.31 17.55
N GLU A 84 14.70 1.63 16.36
CA GLU A 84 14.77 2.94 15.74
C GLU A 84 13.39 3.32 15.17
N ARG A 85 12.54 3.87 16.02
CA ARG A 85 11.16 4.22 15.69
C ARG A 85 11.10 5.39 14.71
N VAL A 86 10.08 5.40 13.88
CA VAL A 86 9.78 6.54 13.01
C VAL A 86 8.56 7.31 13.51
N PRO A 87 8.49 8.65 13.31
CA PRO A 87 7.27 9.39 13.56
C PRO A 87 6.15 8.87 12.68
N ALA A 88 4.96 8.71 13.26
CA ALA A 88 3.81 8.20 12.54
C ALA A 88 2.49 8.77 13.06
N ALA A 89 1.46 8.72 12.24
CA ALA A 89 0.09 9.06 12.60
C ALA A 89 -0.91 8.17 11.87
N ILE A 90 -2.09 8.01 12.45
CA ILE A 90 -3.20 7.26 11.86
C ILE A 90 -4.44 8.14 11.80
N HIS A 91 -4.98 8.33 10.60
CA HIS A 91 -6.26 8.95 10.36
C HIS A 91 -7.33 7.90 10.06
N VAL A 92 -8.47 8.01 10.72
CA VAL A 92 -9.65 7.18 10.50
C VAL A 92 -10.65 8.00 9.69
N GLY A 93 -10.82 7.68 8.41
CA GLY A 93 -11.82 8.29 7.53
C GLY A 93 -13.21 7.74 7.80
N ASN A 94 -13.34 6.42 7.88
CA ASN A 94 -14.50 5.70 8.37
C ASN A 94 -14.03 4.45 9.15
N GLY A 95 -14.67 4.14 10.27
CA GLY A 95 -14.15 3.21 11.28
C GLY A 95 -14.70 1.79 11.25
N PHE A 96 -15.42 1.38 10.21
CA PHE A 96 -15.98 0.02 10.13
C PHE A 96 -14.94 -0.98 9.64
N GLY A 97 -13.93 -1.25 10.45
CA GLY A 97 -12.82 -2.15 10.08
C GLY A 97 -11.92 -2.46 11.28
N LYS A 98 -10.82 -3.17 11.03
CA LYS A 98 -9.84 -3.55 12.02
C LYS A 98 -8.48 -2.96 11.63
N LEU A 99 -7.98 -2.08 12.48
CA LEU A 99 -6.61 -1.60 12.44
C LEU A 99 -5.98 -1.85 13.80
N LEU A 100 -5.18 -2.90 13.91
CA LEU A 100 -4.43 -3.15 15.14
C LEU A 100 -3.31 -2.12 15.29
N GLY A 101 -2.97 -1.81 16.54
CA GLY A 101 -1.89 -0.88 16.87
C GLY A 101 -2.29 0.60 16.84
N VAL A 102 -3.52 0.93 16.43
CA VAL A 102 -3.97 2.31 16.23
C VAL A 102 -3.87 3.18 17.49
N THR A 103 -4.19 2.63 18.67
CA THR A 103 -4.21 3.40 19.93
C THR A 103 -2.84 3.90 20.30
N GLN A 104 -1.81 3.04 20.27
CA GLN A 104 -0.45 3.43 20.62
C GLN A 104 0.14 4.41 19.60
N VAL A 105 -0.07 4.19 18.29
CA VAL A 105 0.43 5.11 17.25
C VAL A 105 -0.21 6.50 17.42
N ARG A 106 -1.51 6.57 17.73
CA ARG A 106 -2.20 7.86 17.94
C ARG A 106 -1.74 8.57 19.20
N GLU A 107 -1.47 7.83 20.26
CA GLU A 107 -1.04 8.38 21.54
C GLU A 107 0.43 8.83 21.52
N LEU A 108 1.33 7.96 21.01
CA LEU A 108 2.76 8.21 21.06
C LEU A 108 3.32 8.92 19.81
N GLY A 109 2.59 8.90 18.69
CA GLY A 109 3.05 9.49 17.44
C GLY A 109 4.21 8.74 16.80
N GLU A 110 4.36 7.44 17.07
CA GLU A 110 5.48 6.61 16.64
C GLU A 110 5.02 5.27 16.08
N LEU A 111 5.74 4.77 15.10
CA LEU A 111 5.64 3.39 14.58
C LEU A 111 6.88 2.61 15.02
N GLU A 112 6.65 1.47 15.67
CA GLU A 112 7.70 0.59 16.20
C GLU A 112 7.70 -0.81 15.56
N SER A 113 6.88 -1.02 14.54
CA SER A 113 6.79 -2.26 13.78
C SER A 113 6.73 -1.99 12.28
N PRO A 114 6.97 -2.97 11.40
CA PRO A 114 6.45 -2.93 10.04
C PRO A 114 4.94 -2.77 10.04
N ILE A 115 4.37 -2.36 8.91
CA ILE A 115 2.93 -2.34 8.65
C ILE A 115 2.59 -3.58 7.84
N LEU A 116 1.62 -4.39 8.28
CA LEU A 116 1.05 -5.47 7.48
C LEU A 116 -0.35 -5.10 7.00
N LEU A 117 -0.64 -5.46 5.76
CA LEU A 117 -1.98 -5.43 5.16
C LEU A 117 -2.39 -6.85 4.80
N THR A 118 -3.65 -7.22 5.06
CA THR A 118 -4.16 -8.58 4.81
C THR A 118 -5.70 -8.61 4.75
N CYS A 119 -6.32 -9.78 4.90
CA CYS A 119 -7.77 -9.95 4.96
C CYS A 119 -8.32 -9.67 6.37
N THR A 120 -9.60 -9.26 6.48
CA THR A 120 -10.20 -8.83 7.75
C THR A 120 -10.15 -9.90 8.85
N LEU A 121 -10.44 -11.16 8.58
CA LEU A 121 -10.33 -12.22 9.59
C LEU A 121 -8.90 -12.74 9.79
N CYS A 122 -7.95 -12.31 8.97
CA CYS A 122 -6.53 -12.70 9.05
C CYS A 122 -5.71 -11.82 9.98
N VAL A 123 -6.21 -10.64 10.33
CA VAL A 123 -5.49 -9.59 11.08
C VAL A 123 -4.77 -10.13 12.32
N TRP A 124 -5.47 -10.90 13.16
CA TRP A 124 -4.91 -11.41 14.42
C TRP A 124 -3.79 -12.43 14.20
N ARG A 125 -3.93 -13.33 13.19
CA ARG A 125 -2.86 -14.27 12.83
C ARG A 125 -1.64 -13.56 12.27
N ALA A 126 -1.86 -12.56 11.43
CA ALA A 126 -0.77 -11.76 10.87
C ALA A 126 -0.05 -10.97 11.97
N ALA A 127 -0.79 -10.44 12.95
CA ALA A 127 -0.21 -9.72 14.07
C ALA A 127 0.63 -10.64 14.97
N ASP A 128 0.10 -11.80 15.36
CA ASP A 128 0.81 -12.79 16.17
C ASP A 128 2.10 -13.25 15.48
N ALA A 129 2.02 -13.57 14.19
CA ALA A 129 3.18 -13.97 13.39
C ALA A 129 4.23 -12.85 13.27
N MET A 130 3.81 -11.58 13.10
CA MET A 130 4.73 -10.44 13.07
C MET A 130 5.40 -10.23 14.43
N VAL A 131 4.67 -10.36 15.52
CA VAL A 131 5.21 -10.29 16.89
C VAL A 131 6.29 -11.36 17.06
N GLY A 132 6.00 -12.61 16.70
CA GLY A 132 6.97 -13.71 16.78
C GLY A 132 8.23 -13.42 15.97
N TRP A 133 8.07 -12.98 14.71
CA TRP A 133 9.21 -12.60 13.86
C TRP A 133 10.02 -11.44 14.44
N MET A 134 9.37 -10.40 14.99
CA MET A 134 10.06 -9.26 15.57
C MET A 134 10.87 -9.65 16.82
N LEU A 135 10.34 -10.50 17.68
CA LEU A 135 11.04 -10.95 18.90
C LEU A 135 12.31 -11.76 18.59
N GLU A 136 12.40 -12.37 17.42
CA GLU A 136 13.60 -13.08 16.95
C GLU A 136 14.68 -12.13 16.39
N GLN A 137 14.35 -10.85 16.14
CA GLN A 137 15.32 -9.93 15.55
C GLN A 137 16.45 -9.57 16.53
N PRO A 138 17.66 -9.26 16.04
CA PRO A 138 18.76 -8.81 16.89
C PRO A 138 18.35 -7.62 17.77
N GLY A 139 18.74 -7.67 19.04
CA GLY A 139 18.47 -6.61 20.02
C GLY A 139 17.12 -6.69 20.72
N MET A 140 16.26 -7.68 20.40
CA MET A 140 14.92 -7.83 20.95
C MET A 140 14.85 -8.73 22.21
N GLY A 141 15.91 -9.40 22.62
CA GLY A 141 15.89 -10.43 23.67
C GLY A 141 15.40 -10.00 25.06
N SER A 142 15.35 -8.69 25.35
CA SER A 142 14.78 -8.16 26.61
C SER A 142 13.43 -7.48 26.44
N VAL A 143 12.87 -7.50 25.22
CA VAL A 143 11.59 -6.83 24.91
C VAL A 143 10.43 -7.68 25.40
N GLN A 144 9.52 -7.08 26.18
CA GLN A 144 8.37 -7.72 26.79
C GLN A 144 7.03 -7.15 26.28
N SER A 145 7.08 -6.09 25.47
CA SER A 145 5.90 -5.46 24.88
C SER A 145 6.27 -4.82 23.54
N LEU A 146 5.44 -5.02 22.54
CA LEU A 146 5.54 -4.33 21.26
C LEU A 146 4.14 -4.17 20.63
N ASN A 147 3.98 -3.13 19.81
CA ASN A 147 2.72 -2.78 19.19
C ASN A 147 2.74 -3.10 17.68
N ALA A 148 2.14 -4.22 17.31
CA ALA A 148 1.98 -4.63 15.92
C ALA A 148 0.94 -3.77 15.21
N VAL A 149 1.28 -3.24 14.02
CA VAL A 149 0.36 -2.47 13.17
C VAL A 149 -0.08 -3.34 11.99
N VAL A 150 -1.36 -3.71 11.99
CA VAL A 150 -1.94 -4.58 10.95
C VAL A 150 -3.29 -4.04 10.50
N GLY A 151 -3.40 -3.68 9.22
CA GLY A 151 -4.62 -3.24 8.57
C GLY A 151 -5.22 -4.31 7.65
N GLU A 152 -6.45 -4.05 7.19
CA GLU A 152 -7.20 -5.06 6.45
C GLU A 152 -8.21 -4.49 5.47
N THR A 153 -8.63 -5.35 4.54
CA THR A 153 -9.89 -5.20 3.81
C THR A 153 -10.65 -6.53 3.76
N ASN A 154 -11.96 -6.47 3.58
CA ASN A 154 -12.81 -7.67 3.51
C ASN A 154 -12.80 -8.23 2.08
N ASP A 155 -12.00 -9.24 1.84
CA ASP A 155 -11.88 -9.95 0.56
C ASP A 155 -12.83 -11.17 0.44
N GLY A 156 -13.82 -11.30 1.34
CA GLY A 156 -14.69 -12.45 1.48
C GLY A 156 -15.58 -12.78 0.27
N GLY A 157 -15.69 -11.88 -0.71
CA GLY A 157 -16.39 -12.13 -1.96
C GLY A 157 -15.66 -13.14 -2.87
N LEU A 158 -14.32 -13.14 -2.83
CA LEU A 158 -13.46 -14.05 -3.60
C LEU A 158 -12.69 -15.03 -2.71
N ASN A 159 -12.48 -14.70 -1.45
CA ASN A 159 -11.68 -15.47 -0.51
C ASN A 159 -12.59 -16.23 0.47
N GLN A 160 -12.28 -17.51 0.72
CA GLN A 160 -12.85 -18.25 1.85
C GLN A 160 -12.32 -17.67 3.17
N ILE A 161 -12.75 -16.46 3.50
CA ILE A 161 -12.19 -15.62 4.57
C ILE A 161 -12.26 -16.30 5.95
N ARG A 162 -13.28 -17.15 6.19
CA ARG A 162 -13.46 -17.89 7.45
C ARG A 162 -12.38 -18.96 7.67
N SER A 163 -11.67 -19.39 6.62
CA SER A 163 -10.53 -20.31 6.76
C SER A 163 -9.33 -19.65 7.44
N ARG A 164 -9.26 -18.31 7.41
CA ARG A 164 -8.16 -17.55 8.00
C ARG A 164 -6.80 -18.07 7.53
N SER A 165 -6.64 -18.20 6.21
CA SER A 165 -5.59 -18.99 5.54
C SER A 165 -4.18 -18.41 5.66
N VAL A 166 -3.98 -17.24 6.27
CA VAL A 166 -2.65 -16.66 6.50
C VAL A 166 -1.90 -17.46 7.55
N THR A 167 -0.64 -17.84 7.25
CA THR A 167 0.26 -18.57 8.14
C THR A 167 1.46 -17.71 8.58
N ALA A 168 2.15 -18.15 9.64
CA ALA A 168 3.35 -17.46 10.14
C ALA A 168 4.49 -17.44 9.12
N GLU A 169 4.66 -18.53 8.36
CA GLU A 169 5.68 -18.65 7.31
C GLU A 169 5.42 -17.64 6.16
N GLN A 170 4.16 -17.46 5.80
CA GLN A 170 3.78 -16.51 4.76
C GLN A 170 3.99 -15.05 5.20
N VAL A 171 3.68 -14.75 6.47
CA VAL A 171 3.97 -13.43 7.07
C VAL A 171 5.48 -13.18 7.10
N ARG A 172 6.26 -14.14 7.58
CA ARG A 172 7.72 -14.08 7.56
C ARG A 172 8.25 -13.85 6.15
N ALA A 173 7.78 -14.60 5.17
CA ALA A 173 8.21 -14.46 3.78
C ALA A 173 7.91 -13.06 3.22
N ALA A 174 6.77 -12.44 3.58
CA ALA A 174 6.46 -11.07 3.18
C ALA A 174 7.38 -10.05 3.85
N LEU A 175 7.69 -10.23 5.14
CA LEU A 175 8.58 -9.34 5.90
C LEU A 175 10.03 -9.43 5.40
N GLU A 176 10.56 -10.62 5.22
CA GLU A 176 11.95 -10.86 4.80
C GLU A 176 12.18 -10.59 3.32
N GLY A 177 11.16 -10.82 2.48
CA GLY A 177 11.19 -10.53 1.05
C GLY A 177 11.04 -9.05 0.68
N ALA A 178 10.92 -8.15 1.67
CA ALA A 178 10.72 -6.73 1.40
C ALA A 178 11.95 -6.08 0.75
N GLY A 179 11.73 -5.35 -0.33
CA GLY A 179 12.75 -4.65 -1.12
C GLY A 179 12.42 -3.19 -1.42
N THR A 180 13.41 -2.43 -1.88
CA THR A 180 13.30 -1.01 -2.27
C THR A 180 13.00 -0.80 -3.77
N GLY A 181 12.84 -1.91 -4.53
CA GLY A 181 12.58 -1.88 -5.97
C GLY A 181 11.13 -1.56 -6.34
N PRO A 182 10.75 -1.88 -7.59
CA PRO A 182 9.37 -1.78 -8.04
C PRO A 182 8.43 -2.60 -7.14
N VAL A 183 7.24 -2.05 -6.88
CA VAL A 183 6.20 -2.73 -6.12
C VAL A 183 5.24 -3.40 -7.10
N ALA A 184 4.90 -4.67 -6.89
CA ALA A 184 3.89 -5.32 -7.70
C ALA A 184 2.49 -4.76 -7.38
N GLU A 185 1.68 -4.56 -8.42
CA GLU A 185 0.36 -3.90 -8.34
C GLU A 185 -0.76 -4.81 -8.83
N GLY A 186 -2.00 -4.44 -8.55
CA GLY A 186 -3.19 -5.19 -8.94
C GLY A 186 -3.48 -6.37 -8.03
N SER A 187 -3.77 -7.53 -8.62
CA SER A 187 -4.28 -8.72 -7.94
C SER A 187 -3.18 -9.52 -7.22
N VAL A 188 -2.36 -8.87 -6.38
CA VAL A 188 -1.19 -9.45 -5.70
C VAL A 188 -1.22 -9.14 -4.20
N GLY A 189 -0.51 -9.96 -3.41
CA GLY A 189 -0.41 -9.76 -1.97
C GLY A 189 -1.78 -9.60 -1.32
N ALA A 190 -1.92 -8.65 -0.41
CA ALA A 190 -3.17 -8.32 0.27
C ALA A 190 -4.31 -7.88 -0.70
N GLY A 191 -3.98 -7.52 -1.94
CA GLY A 191 -4.94 -7.13 -2.98
C GLY A 191 -5.51 -8.30 -3.79
N ARG A 192 -5.14 -9.57 -3.50
CA ARG A 192 -5.52 -10.72 -4.32
C ARG A 192 -7.03 -10.92 -4.40
N GLY A 193 -7.75 -10.84 -3.29
CA GLY A 193 -9.20 -11.10 -3.23
C GLY A 193 -10.08 -9.85 -3.22
N THR A 194 -9.52 -8.65 -3.37
CA THR A 194 -10.25 -7.39 -3.21
C THR A 194 -11.07 -6.99 -4.45
N VAL A 195 -12.13 -6.21 -4.22
CA VAL A 195 -13.03 -5.70 -5.26
C VAL A 195 -13.22 -4.19 -5.05
N ALA A 196 -13.00 -3.38 -6.09
CA ALA A 196 -13.22 -1.94 -6.00
C ALA A 196 -14.10 -1.43 -7.15
N PHE A 197 -15.09 -0.62 -6.81
CA PHE A 197 -16.12 -0.11 -7.76
C PHE A 197 -16.85 -1.22 -8.56
N GLY A 198 -16.91 -2.43 -8.02
CA GLY A 198 -17.47 -3.59 -8.69
C GLY A 198 -16.52 -4.29 -9.67
N TRP A 199 -15.33 -3.75 -9.94
CA TRP A 199 -14.24 -4.42 -10.66
C TRP A 199 -13.21 -5.01 -9.72
N LYS A 200 -12.28 -5.80 -10.25
CA LYS A 200 -11.16 -6.30 -9.46
C LYS A 200 -10.34 -5.12 -8.93
N GLY A 201 -10.25 -5.03 -7.60
CA GLY A 201 -9.37 -4.11 -6.89
C GLY A 201 -7.95 -4.67 -6.74
N GLY A 202 -7.15 -4.11 -5.86
CA GLY A 202 -5.79 -4.61 -5.68
C GLY A 202 -4.88 -3.73 -4.84
N ILE A 203 -3.59 -4.03 -4.93
CA ILE A 203 -2.54 -3.14 -4.48
C ILE A 203 -2.27 -2.12 -5.58
N GLY A 204 -2.12 -0.86 -5.19
CA GLY A 204 -1.64 0.19 -6.08
C GLY A 204 -0.66 1.08 -5.37
N THR A 205 0.23 1.71 -6.12
CA THR A 205 1.23 2.60 -5.55
C THR A 205 1.53 3.77 -6.47
N SER A 206 1.99 4.86 -5.89
CA SER A 206 2.54 5.99 -6.65
C SER A 206 3.42 6.87 -5.76
N SER A 207 4.11 7.83 -6.37
CA SER A 207 4.92 8.80 -5.64
C SER A 207 4.85 10.18 -6.28
N ARG A 208 5.30 11.19 -5.51
CA ARG A 208 5.51 12.57 -5.96
C ARG A 208 6.84 13.07 -5.46
N VAL A 209 7.53 13.82 -6.30
CA VAL A 209 8.77 14.55 -5.96
C VAL A 209 8.46 16.04 -6.03
N LEU A 210 8.63 16.73 -4.93
CA LEU A 210 8.49 18.18 -4.90
C LEU A 210 9.69 18.85 -5.58
N PRO A 211 9.51 19.96 -6.30
CA PRO A 211 10.61 20.79 -6.78
C PRO A 211 11.55 21.20 -5.65
N ALA A 212 12.81 21.44 -5.95
CA ALA A 212 13.80 21.91 -4.97
C ALA A 212 13.37 23.20 -4.27
N SER A 213 12.69 24.10 -4.98
CA SER A 213 12.12 25.36 -4.43
C SER A 213 11.01 25.12 -3.38
N LEU A 214 10.46 23.89 -3.31
CA LEU A 214 9.46 23.44 -2.33
C LEU A 214 10.03 22.40 -1.39
N GLY A 215 11.36 22.37 -1.21
CA GLY A 215 12.07 21.48 -0.30
C GLY A 215 12.59 20.18 -0.92
N GLY A 216 12.19 19.80 -2.15
CA GLY A 216 12.68 18.61 -2.83
C GLY A 216 12.20 17.28 -2.23
N TRP A 217 11.26 17.32 -1.28
CA TRP A 217 10.77 16.14 -0.56
C TRP A 217 10.01 15.17 -1.44
N ARG A 218 9.99 13.91 -1.02
CA ARG A 218 9.21 12.87 -1.67
C ARG A 218 8.02 12.46 -0.81
N VAL A 219 6.93 12.13 -1.49
CA VAL A 219 5.76 11.48 -0.92
C VAL A 219 5.51 10.21 -1.71
N GLY A 220 5.35 9.09 -1.04
CA GLY A 220 4.97 7.81 -1.62
C GLY A 220 3.71 7.27 -0.98
N VAL A 221 2.85 6.65 -1.79
CA VAL A 221 1.58 6.08 -1.34
C VAL A 221 1.47 4.64 -1.82
N LEU A 222 0.98 3.76 -0.94
CA LEU A 222 0.53 2.41 -1.27
C LEU A 222 -0.90 2.23 -0.77
N VAL A 223 -1.76 1.64 -1.59
CA VAL A 223 -3.15 1.35 -1.24
C VAL A 223 -3.47 -0.13 -1.38
N GLN A 224 -4.37 -0.62 -0.51
CA GLN A 224 -5.11 -1.86 -0.69
C GLN A 224 -6.57 -1.46 -0.92
N SER A 225 -7.04 -1.50 -2.17
CA SER A 225 -8.36 -1.01 -2.58
C SER A 225 -9.41 -2.11 -2.57
N ASN A 226 -10.51 -1.89 -1.82
CA ASN A 226 -11.65 -2.82 -1.73
C ASN A 226 -12.90 -2.04 -1.32
N PHE A 227 -13.41 -1.17 -2.17
CA PHE A 227 -14.51 -0.26 -1.83
C PHE A 227 -15.43 0.03 -3.00
N GLY A 228 -16.65 0.49 -2.71
CA GLY A 228 -17.67 0.90 -3.67
C GLY A 228 -17.65 2.40 -3.98
N GLY A 229 -18.63 2.82 -4.77
CA GLY A 229 -18.83 4.22 -5.16
C GLY A 229 -19.19 4.36 -6.63
N VAL A 230 -18.97 5.55 -7.18
CA VAL A 230 -19.19 5.89 -8.59
C VAL A 230 -17.86 6.31 -9.19
N LEU A 231 -17.13 5.35 -9.78
CA LEU A 231 -15.77 5.59 -10.29
C LEU A 231 -15.70 6.83 -11.16
N GLN A 232 -14.82 7.73 -10.78
CA GLN A 232 -14.39 8.88 -11.56
C GLN A 232 -12.90 8.77 -11.87
N VAL A 233 -12.52 9.15 -13.08
CA VAL A 233 -11.11 9.24 -13.48
C VAL A 233 -10.87 10.65 -13.99
N LEU A 234 -10.13 11.45 -13.23
CA LEU A 234 -9.89 12.88 -13.52
C LEU A 234 -11.19 13.65 -13.84
N GLY A 235 -12.29 13.34 -13.12
CA GLY A 235 -13.60 13.94 -13.32
C GLY A 235 -14.49 13.26 -14.35
N ALA A 236 -13.95 12.38 -15.23
CA ALA A 236 -14.80 11.60 -16.12
C ALA A 236 -15.63 10.57 -15.33
N PRO A 237 -16.96 10.49 -15.50
CA PRO A 237 -17.84 9.62 -14.73
C PRO A 237 -17.80 8.17 -15.23
N VAL A 238 -16.64 7.51 -15.14
CA VAL A 238 -16.37 6.19 -15.70
C VAL A 238 -17.36 5.14 -15.22
N GLY A 239 -17.71 5.16 -13.95
CA GLY A 239 -18.69 4.22 -13.39
C GLY A 239 -20.05 4.30 -14.09
N LYS A 240 -20.52 5.52 -14.38
CA LYS A 240 -21.78 5.75 -15.11
C LYS A 240 -21.68 5.34 -16.58
N GLU A 241 -20.60 5.71 -17.23
CA GLU A 241 -20.36 5.39 -18.67
C GLU A 241 -20.21 3.88 -18.91
N LEU A 242 -19.65 3.15 -17.94
CA LEU A 242 -19.51 1.71 -18.01
C LEU A 242 -20.70 0.95 -17.38
N ASP A 243 -21.69 1.69 -16.91
CA ASP A 243 -22.91 1.17 -16.32
C ASP A 243 -22.66 0.27 -15.09
N ARG A 244 -21.65 0.62 -14.26
CA ARG A 244 -21.28 -0.08 -13.05
C ARG A 244 -20.93 0.90 -11.93
N TYR A 245 -21.86 1.10 -11.01
CA TYR A 245 -21.72 2.03 -9.88
C TYR A 245 -22.67 1.66 -8.73
N ALA A 246 -22.38 2.16 -7.53
CA ALA A 246 -23.21 1.97 -6.35
C ALA A 246 -24.62 2.55 -6.56
N PHE A 247 -25.64 1.89 -6.02
CA PHE A 247 -27.04 2.29 -6.05
C PHE A 247 -27.71 2.29 -7.44
N ARG A 248 -27.11 1.69 -8.47
CA ARG A 248 -27.69 1.64 -9.81
C ARG A 248 -29.05 0.97 -9.90
N GLY A 249 -29.27 -0.13 -9.16
CA GLY A 249 -30.49 -0.96 -9.20
C GLY A 249 -31.51 -0.65 -8.13
N GLN A 250 -31.49 0.55 -7.55
CA GLN A 250 -32.06 0.82 -6.23
C GLN A 250 -31.29 0.09 -5.11
N VAL A 251 -31.38 0.60 -3.94
CA VAL A 251 -30.68 0.29 -2.69
C VAL A 251 -30.65 -1.21 -2.28
N GLU A 252 -31.08 -2.14 -3.13
CA GLU A 252 -31.28 -3.55 -2.77
C GLU A 252 -30.00 -4.42 -2.81
N ASP A 253 -28.96 -4.01 -3.51
CA ASP A 253 -27.66 -4.70 -3.46
C ASP A 253 -26.57 -3.72 -3.04
N SER A 254 -26.54 -3.45 -1.75
CA SER A 254 -25.46 -2.70 -1.10
C SER A 254 -24.18 -3.55 -0.98
N ALA A 255 -23.68 -4.06 -2.09
CA ALA A 255 -22.32 -4.54 -2.18
C ALA A 255 -21.31 -3.38 -2.17
N GLY A 256 -21.67 -2.26 -1.53
CA GLY A 256 -20.86 -1.06 -1.38
C GLY A 256 -20.03 -1.02 -0.10
N ASP A 257 -20.17 -2.00 0.76
CA ASP A 257 -19.42 -2.12 2.01
C ASP A 257 -18.02 -2.66 1.69
N GLY A 258 -17.09 -1.77 1.54
CA GLY A 258 -15.71 -2.08 1.28
C GLY A 258 -14.81 -1.33 2.24
N SER A 259 -13.51 -1.45 2.04
CA SER A 259 -12.49 -0.81 2.89
C SER A 259 -11.32 -0.35 2.03
N ILE A 260 -10.57 0.63 2.50
CA ILE A 260 -9.27 0.95 1.94
C ILE A 260 -8.24 1.12 3.03
N MET A 261 -7.09 0.50 2.84
CA MET A 261 -5.89 0.84 3.59
C MET A 261 -5.00 1.72 2.73
N ILE A 262 -4.60 2.87 3.26
CA ILE A 262 -3.68 3.80 2.61
C ILE A 262 -2.45 3.95 3.51
N VAL A 263 -1.27 3.67 2.96
CA VAL A 263 0.02 3.90 3.60
C VAL A 263 0.70 5.06 2.90
N VAL A 264 1.02 6.12 3.65
CA VAL A 264 1.70 7.33 3.17
C VAL A 264 3.09 7.39 3.80
N ALA A 265 4.12 7.46 2.99
CA ALA A 265 5.49 7.69 3.41
C ALA A 265 6.00 9.04 2.91
N THR A 266 6.87 9.69 3.68
CA THR A 266 7.62 10.88 3.23
C THR A 266 9.03 10.87 3.81
N ASP A 267 9.98 11.48 3.10
CA ASP A 267 11.32 11.79 3.61
C ASP A 267 11.43 13.21 4.20
N ALA A 268 10.31 13.95 4.25
CA ALA A 268 10.27 15.26 4.87
C ALA A 268 10.40 15.18 6.40
N PRO A 269 11.07 16.16 7.05
CA PRO A 269 11.22 16.21 8.50
C PRO A 269 9.92 16.67 9.17
N VAL A 270 8.99 15.75 9.37
CA VAL A 270 7.67 16.01 9.98
C VAL A 270 7.39 15.03 11.12
N LEU A 271 6.71 15.51 12.15
CA LEU A 271 6.29 14.74 13.32
C LEU A 271 4.79 14.40 13.26
N ALA A 272 4.31 13.65 14.25
CA ALA A 272 2.97 13.08 14.29
C ALA A 272 1.83 14.10 14.03
N PRO A 273 1.80 15.33 14.59
CA PRO A 273 0.72 16.26 14.30
C PRO A 273 0.61 16.62 12.82
N ASN A 274 1.74 16.81 12.14
CA ASN A 274 1.78 17.11 10.71
C ASN A 274 1.57 15.88 9.85
N LEU A 275 2.04 14.70 10.27
CA LEU A 275 1.70 13.42 9.63
C LEU A 275 0.19 13.11 9.72
N GLN A 276 -0.47 13.46 10.82
CA GLN A 276 -1.93 13.36 10.95
C GLN A 276 -2.65 14.23 9.91
N ARG A 277 -2.13 15.44 9.65
CA ARG A 277 -2.67 16.32 8.61
C ARG A 277 -2.43 15.79 7.20
N LEU A 278 -1.25 15.17 6.95
CA LEU A 278 -0.98 14.47 5.68
C LEU A 278 -1.95 13.27 5.51
N ALA A 279 -2.08 12.42 6.53
CA ALA A 279 -2.98 11.28 6.49
C ALA A 279 -4.43 11.68 6.16
N ALA A 280 -4.93 12.74 6.77
CA ALA A 280 -6.27 13.26 6.48
C ALA A 280 -6.47 13.69 5.01
N ARG A 281 -5.40 14.15 4.31
CA ARG A 281 -5.48 14.54 2.89
C ARG A 281 -5.56 13.34 1.94
N ALA A 282 -5.08 12.18 2.34
CA ALA A 282 -5.23 10.97 1.54
C ALA A 282 -6.72 10.63 1.29
N ILE A 283 -7.60 10.92 2.24
CA ILE A 283 -9.06 10.75 2.06
C ILE A 283 -9.62 11.67 0.96
N MET A 284 -9.02 12.86 0.75
CA MET A 284 -9.40 13.73 -0.39
C MET A 284 -9.02 13.09 -1.73
N GLY A 285 -7.87 12.37 -1.79
CA GLY A 285 -7.47 11.59 -2.96
C GLY A 285 -8.43 10.42 -3.23
N LEU A 286 -8.87 9.72 -2.18
CA LEU A 286 -9.91 8.69 -2.26
C LEU A 286 -11.22 9.28 -2.81
N ALA A 287 -11.69 10.40 -2.27
CA ALA A 287 -12.92 11.04 -2.70
C ALA A 287 -12.90 11.45 -4.18
N ARG A 288 -11.75 11.88 -4.72
CA ARG A 288 -11.58 12.21 -6.15
C ARG A 288 -11.85 11.02 -7.07
N THR A 289 -11.64 9.81 -6.60
CA THR A 289 -11.92 8.59 -7.40
C THR A 289 -13.38 8.19 -7.40
N GLY A 290 -14.23 8.86 -6.60
CA GLY A 290 -15.68 8.62 -6.55
C GLY A 290 -16.14 7.70 -5.43
N SER A 291 -15.30 7.45 -4.42
CA SER A 291 -15.72 6.79 -3.17
C SER A 291 -16.49 7.77 -2.28
N SER A 292 -17.51 7.27 -1.59
CA SER A 292 -18.29 8.02 -0.60
C SER A 292 -17.98 7.62 0.85
N ALA A 293 -16.97 6.77 1.08
CA ALA A 293 -16.67 6.19 2.39
C ALA A 293 -17.96 5.63 3.04
N ALA A 294 -18.57 4.62 2.40
CA ALA A 294 -19.85 4.04 2.82
C ALA A 294 -19.82 3.56 4.28
N ASN A 295 -20.99 3.45 4.93
CA ASN A 295 -21.09 3.11 6.36
C ASN A 295 -20.32 1.84 6.76
N GLY A 296 -20.33 0.79 5.95
CA GLY A 296 -19.62 -0.47 6.19
C GLY A 296 -18.16 -0.47 5.77
N SER A 297 -17.60 0.69 5.38
CA SER A 297 -16.20 0.83 4.95
C SER A 297 -15.25 1.04 6.13
N GLY A 298 -14.09 0.39 6.11
CA GLY A 298 -12.97 0.68 6.99
C GLY A 298 -11.89 1.46 6.22
N ASP A 299 -11.93 2.78 6.31
CA ASP A 299 -11.03 3.67 5.57
C ASP A 299 -9.98 4.23 6.52
N TYR A 300 -8.79 3.66 6.45
CA TYR A 300 -7.68 4.01 7.34
C TYR A 300 -6.46 4.48 6.57
N VAL A 301 -5.81 5.50 7.10
CA VAL A 301 -4.55 6.03 6.57
C VAL A 301 -3.48 5.97 7.64
N ILE A 302 -2.35 5.33 7.32
CA ILE A 302 -1.16 5.27 8.15
C ILE A 302 -0.10 6.14 7.45
N ALA A 303 0.33 7.24 8.09
CA ALA A 303 1.38 8.10 7.57
C ALA A 303 2.62 8.04 8.45
N PHE A 304 3.81 8.03 7.83
CA PHE A 304 5.08 8.08 8.57
C PHE A 304 6.16 8.85 7.81
N SER A 305 7.15 9.34 8.57
CA SER A 305 8.35 9.98 8.00
C SER A 305 9.56 9.07 8.15
N THR A 306 10.30 8.90 7.05
CA THR A 306 11.58 8.16 7.06
C THR A 306 12.77 9.04 7.35
N HIS A 307 12.59 10.35 7.52
CA HIS A 307 13.68 11.32 7.71
C HIS A 307 14.61 10.91 8.85
N PRO A 308 15.92 10.72 8.61
CA PRO A 308 16.83 10.17 9.62
C PRO A 308 16.87 10.99 10.91
N GLY A 309 16.80 12.34 10.81
CA GLY A 309 16.80 13.23 11.96
C GLY A 309 15.54 13.18 12.82
N MET A 310 14.44 12.60 12.31
CA MET A 310 13.18 12.46 13.04
C MET A 310 13.02 11.08 13.71
N ARG A 311 13.88 10.12 13.38
CA ARG A 311 13.83 8.79 13.98
C ARG A 311 14.20 8.85 15.47
N ARG A 312 13.57 8.00 16.26
CA ARG A 312 13.74 7.93 17.70
C ARG A 312 14.36 6.58 18.12
N PRO A 313 15.67 6.52 18.39
CA PRO A 313 16.29 5.31 18.91
C PRO A 313 15.77 5.00 20.30
N ALA A 314 15.50 3.72 20.59
CA ALA A 314 14.91 3.27 21.85
C ALA A 314 15.81 3.53 23.08
N ARG A 315 17.12 3.70 22.90
CA ARG A 315 18.13 3.76 23.97
C ARG A 315 19.02 5.00 23.97
N GLU A 316 18.87 5.88 23.01
CA GLU A 316 19.73 7.06 22.86
C GLU A 316 18.93 8.34 22.71
N ARG A 317 19.41 9.42 23.31
CA ARG A 317 18.88 10.75 23.03
C ARG A 317 19.56 11.31 21.79
N ARG A 318 18.76 11.69 20.81
CA ARG A 318 19.24 12.47 19.66
C ARG A 318 18.95 13.96 19.87
N PRO A 319 19.81 14.85 19.34
CA PRO A 319 19.49 16.28 19.30
C PRO A 319 18.19 16.49 18.51
N PRO A 320 17.36 17.47 18.88
CA PRO A 320 16.17 17.78 18.11
C PRO A 320 16.56 18.24 16.69
N THR A 321 15.89 17.69 15.68
CA THR A 321 15.94 18.17 14.31
C THR A 321 14.81 19.16 14.08
N ALA A 322 15.08 20.22 13.30
CA ALA A 322 14.04 21.17 12.94
C ALA A 322 12.94 20.48 12.10
N GLU A 323 11.69 20.59 12.53
CA GLU A 323 10.52 20.18 11.77
C GLU A 323 10.15 21.27 10.76
N LEU A 324 9.54 20.89 9.63
CA LEU A 324 8.94 21.84 8.69
C LEU A 324 7.87 22.67 9.40
N GLN A 325 7.86 23.96 9.10
CA GLN A 325 6.83 24.86 9.60
C GLN A 325 5.48 24.59 8.93
N ASN A 326 4.38 25.00 9.56
CA ASN A 326 3.05 24.75 9.02
C ASN A 326 2.83 25.29 7.61
N ASP A 327 3.43 26.44 7.29
CA ASP A 327 3.29 27.08 5.98
C ASP A 327 4.03 26.33 4.86
N GLU A 328 5.00 25.48 5.20
CA GLU A 328 5.77 24.66 4.26
C GLU A 328 5.07 23.34 3.89
N LEU A 329 3.95 23.01 4.54
CA LEU A 329 3.30 21.70 4.37
C LEU A 329 2.33 21.62 3.18
N SER A 330 1.87 22.75 2.64
CA SER A 330 0.87 22.74 1.56
C SER A 330 1.30 21.95 0.32
N PRO A 331 2.57 22.00 -0.13
CA PRO A 331 3.04 21.16 -1.23
C PRO A 331 2.96 19.64 -0.92
N LEU A 332 3.30 19.25 0.32
CA LEU A 332 3.18 17.86 0.76
C LEU A 332 1.71 17.40 0.79
N PHE A 333 0.79 18.25 1.20
CA PHE A 333 -0.65 17.95 1.18
C PHE A 333 -1.15 17.69 -0.23
N GLN A 334 -0.77 18.56 -1.19
CA GLN A 334 -1.11 18.37 -2.59
C GLN A 334 -0.52 17.05 -3.13
N ALA A 335 0.75 16.78 -2.81
CA ALA A 335 1.43 15.56 -3.24
C ALA A 335 0.74 14.28 -2.73
N VAL A 336 0.28 14.27 -1.46
CA VAL A 336 -0.47 13.13 -0.90
C VAL A 336 -1.79 12.90 -1.64
N VAL A 337 -2.55 13.96 -1.92
CA VAL A 337 -3.84 13.86 -2.66
C VAL A 337 -3.61 13.26 -4.04
N GLU A 338 -2.64 13.78 -4.80
CA GLU A 338 -2.32 13.32 -6.16
C GLU A 338 -1.80 11.87 -6.18
N ALA A 339 -0.89 11.54 -5.24
CA ALA A 339 -0.33 10.21 -5.15
C ALA A 339 -1.39 9.17 -4.73
N THR A 340 -2.30 9.52 -3.83
CA THR A 340 -3.38 8.62 -3.42
C THR A 340 -4.35 8.35 -4.57
N GLU A 341 -4.75 9.39 -5.29
CA GLU A 341 -5.62 9.28 -6.47
C GLU A 341 -5.00 8.36 -7.52
N GLU A 342 -3.72 8.55 -7.85
CA GLU A 342 -3.01 7.72 -8.83
C GLU A 342 -2.81 6.27 -8.35
N ALA A 343 -2.46 6.05 -7.08
CA ALA A 343 -2.31 4.72 -6.52
C ALA A 343 -3.60 3.91 -6.61
N ILE A 344 -4.76 4.54 -6.38
CA ILE A 344 -6.06 3.90 -6.55
C ILE A 344 -6.30 3.54 -8.03
N TYR A 345 -6.02 4.44 -8.96
CA TYR A 345 -6.14 4.11 -10.38
C TYR A 345 -5.23 2.94 -10.77
N ASN A 346 -3.98 2.94 -10.32
CA ASN A 346 -3.05 1.84 -10.58
C ASN A 346 -3.57 0.51 -10.00
N SER A 347 -4.19 0.51 -8.81
CA SER A 347 -4.77 -0.70 -8.23
C SER A 347 -5.86 -1.35 -9.10
N LEU A 348 -6.58 -0.54 -9.88
CA LEU A 348 -7.63 -0.97 -10.80
C LEU A 348 -7.09 -1.37 -12.17
N THR A 349 -6.21 -0.53 -12.76
CA THR A 349 -5.71 -0.74 -14.12
C THR A 349 -4.66 -1.86 -14.21
N MET A 350 -3.99 -2.16 -13.10
CA MET A 350 -3.04 -3.26 -12.97
C MET A 350 -3.69 -4.57 -12.46
N ALA A 351 -4.99 -4.57 -12.14
CA ALA A 351 -5.68 -5.76 -11.70
C ALA A 351 -5.89 -6.77 -12.83
N THR A 352 -5.90 -8.05 -12.47
CA THR A 352 -6.21 -9.17 -13.37
C THR A 352 -7.47 -9.88 -12.90
N ARG A 353 -8.16 -10.58 -13.79
CA ARG A 353 -9.31 -11.43 -13.43
C ARG A 353 -8.92 -12.41 -12.32
N VAL A 354 -9.79 -12.56 -11.34
CA VAL A 354 -9.65 -13.55 -10.26
C VAL A 354 -10.92 -14.37 -10.17
N GLU A 355 -10.74 -15.69 -10.16
CA GLU A 355 -11.80 -16.66 -9.99
C GLU A 355 -11.62 -17.44 -8.69
N SER A 356 -12.73 -17.75 -8.05
CA SER A 356 -12.80 -18.63 -6.89
C SER A 356 -14.15 -19.34 -6.85
N ARG A 357 -14.34 -20.22 -5.88
CA ARG A 357 -15.66 -20.84 -5.61
C ARG A 357 -16.77 -19.82 -5.35
N GLY A 358 -16.41 -18.62 -4.82
CA GLY A 358 -17.34 -17.51 -4.57
C GLY A 358 -17.75 -16.75 -5.82
N GLY A 359 -17.16 -17.07 -6.99
CA GLY A 359 -17.43 -16.40 -8.27
C GLY A 359 -16.16 -15.89 -8.95
N ALA A 360 -16.35 -15.04 -9.95
CA ALA A 360 -15.28 -14.43 -10.69
C ALA A 360 -15.46 -12.91 -10.73
N VAL A 361 -14.37 -12.16 -10.61
CA VAL A 361 -14.37 -10.71 -10.74
C VAL A 361 -13.38 -10.30 -11.82
N ASP A 362 -13.90 -9.59 -12.83
CA ASP A 362 -13.13 -9.07 -13.95
C ASP A 362 -12.42 -7.76 -13.58
N PRO A 363 -11.27 -7.46 -14.21
CA PRO A 363 -10.62 -6.17 -14.10
C PRO A 363 -11.45 -5.07 -14.79
N LEU A 364 -11.10 -3.82 -14.53
CA LEU A 364 -11.63 -2.66 -15.25
C LEU A 364 -11.33 -2.82 -16.76
N PRO A 365 -12.36 -2.74 -17.65
CA PRO A 365 -12.17 -2.95 -19.09
C PRO A 365 -11.43 -1.78 -19.73
N LEU A 366 -10.12 -1.89 -19.88
CA LEU A 366 -9.24 -0.78 -20.30
C LEU A 366 -9.57 -0.21 -21.68
N ASP A 367 -10.03 -1.02 -22.61
CA ASP A 367 -10.42 -0.53 -23.94
C ASP A 367 -11.65 0.38 -23.87
N ARG A 368 -12.64 0.01 -23.06
CA ARG A 368 -13.82 0.86 -22.80
C ARG A 368 -13.44 2.10 -22.00
N LEU A 369 -12.52 1.96 -21.03
CA LEU A 369 -11.98 3.11 -20.30
C LEU A 369 -11.34 4.12 -21.24
N ARG A 370 -10.48 3.70 -22.19
CA ARG A 370 -9.87 4.59 -23.18
C ARG A 370 -10.92 5.37 -23.99
N VAL A 371 -12.03 4.72 -24.37
CA VAL A 371 -13.14 5.39 -25.08
C VAL A 371 -13.75 6.49 -24.21
N VAL A 372 -14.01 6.19 -22.93
CA VAL A 372 -14.55 7.17 -22.00
C VAL A 372 -13.59 8.35 -21.79
N LEU A 373 -12.30 8.07 -21.57
CA LEU A 373 -11.30 9.11 -21.35
C LEU A 373 -11.20 10.07 -22.55
N ARG A 374 -11.22 9.55 -23.79
CA ARG A 374 -11.26 10.39 -25.00
C ARG A 374 -12.55 11.19 -25.10
N LYS A 375 -13.72 10.59 -24.80
CA LYS A 375 -15.01 11.29 -24.81
C LYS A 375 -15.01 12.52 -23.89
N TYR A 376 -14.31 12.46 -22.77
CA TYR A 376 -14.21 13.54 -21.78
C TYR A 376 -12.96 14.41 -21.93
N GLY A 377 -12.18 14.23 -23.01
CA GLY A 377 -11.00 15.06 -23.32
C GLY A 377 -9.81 14.87 -22.36
N ILE A 378 -9.77 13.75 -21.62
CA ILE A 378 -8.66 13.45 -20.69
C ILE A 378 -7.45 12.92 -21.44
N THR A 379 -7.69 12.13 -22.47
CA THR A 379 -6.63 11.61 -23.36
C THR A 379 -6.98 11.92 -24.82
N ARG A 380 -5.96 11.90 -25.69
CA ARG A 380 -6.11 12.11 -27.13
C ARG A 380 -6.52 10.83 -27.86
#